data_711c0cca4d496986d7ba37564be6cd28
#
_entry.id   711c0cca4d496986d7ba37564be6cd28
#
_cell.length_a   1.000
_cell.length_b   1.000
_cell.length_c   1.000
_cell.angle_alpha   90.00
_cell.angle_beta   90.00
_cell.angle_gamma   90.00
#
_symmetry.space_group_name_H-M   'P 1'
#
loop_
_entity.id
_entity.type
_entity.pdbx_description
1 polymer ?
#
loop_
_entity_poly.entity_id
_entity_poly.type
_entity_poly.pdbx_seq_one_letter_code
_entity_poly.pdbx_strand_id
1 'polypeptide(L)'
;VGSEMCIRDSAYMDGIEYKGGQGSWATTSGTFYWPITEMQFFGYTNDVTYTAPASSNAYPTISYTLPDTPADQKDIIVAYSKDVTKPSDNTLNLTFQHILTRINFAVKLVDSSYTYTVESITVTGAKGGTATYTFGGTEGKGGNWNITGSAPASGYSYTFDNTVTAKDGIYDYTQNDNSLMLYPQSLTDAKIIVKYKTEKDNATSVSY
;
A
#
# COMPACT_ATOMS: atom_id res chain seq x y z
N VAL A 1 7.14 -12.20 3.50
CA VAL A 1 5.70 -12.43 3.37
C VAL A 1 5.28 -13.48 4.37
N GLY A 2 4.38 -13.13 5.30
CA GLY A 2 3.72 -14.10 6.18
C GLY A 2 2.58 -14.79 5.43
N SER A 3 2.34 -16.05 5.73
CA SER A 3 1.18 -16.77 5.22
C SER A 3 0.55 -17.60 6.31
N GLU A 4 -0.75 -17.69 6.28
CA GLU A 4 -1.51 -18.58 7.13
C GLU A 4 -2.37 -19.49 6.29
N MET A 5 -2.42 -20.76 6.72
CA MET A 5 -3.25 -21.79 6.12
C MET A 5 -4.23 -22.27 7.19
N CYS A 6 -5.54 -22.12 6.93
CA CYS A 6 -6.57 -22.67 7.80
C CYS A 6 -7.18 -23.92 7.19
N ILE A 7 -7.18 -25.02 7.94
CA ILE A 7 -8.17 -26.07 7.82
C ILE A 7 -9.42 -25.55 8.54
N ARG A 8 -10.60 -25.92 8.09
CA ARG A 8 -11.93 -25.38 8.52
C ARG A 8 -12.07 -24.96 9.99
N ASP A 9 -11.27 -25.54 10.90
CA ASP A 9 -11.41 -25.36 12.35
C ASP A 9 -10.10 -25.02 13.08
N SER A 10 -8.95 -24.96 12.41
CA SER A 10 -7.66 -24.58 13.01
C SER A 10 -6.63 -24.14 11.98
N ALA A 11 -5.73 -23.25 12.37
CA ALA A 11 -4.57 -22.87 11.56
C ALA A 11 -3.62 -24.07 11.45
N TYR A 12 -3.34 -24.52 10.24
CA TYR A 12 -2.36 -25.59 9.95
C TYR A 12 -0.95 -25.02 9.76
N MET A 13 -0.87 -23.81 9.20
CA MET A 13 0.35 -23.03 9.03
C MET A 13 0.06 -21.61 9.53
N ASP A 14 0.48 -21.29 10.74
CA ASP A 14 0.28 -20.01 11.38
C ASP A 14 1.54 -19.15 11.29
N GLY A 15 1.45 -18.00 10.67
CA GLY A 15 2.55 -17.02 10.58
C GLY A 15 3.81 -17.55 9.87
N ILE A 16 3.69 -18.52 8.96
CA ILE A 16 4.85 -19.08 8.27
C ILE A 16 5.44 -18.09 7.29
N GLU A 17 6.70 -17.74 7.51
CA GLU A 17 7.43 -16.85 6.62
C GLU A 17 7.90 -17.59 5.36
N TYR A 18 7.65 -16.97 4.20
CA TYR A 18 8.19 -17.41 2.92
C TYR A 18 9.16 -16.37 2.37
N LYS A 19 10.29 -16.85 1.88
CA LYS A 19 11.30 -16.03 1.20
C LYS A 19 11.53 -16.53 -0.22
N GLY A 20 11.73 -15.60 -1.13
CA GLY A 20 11.98 -15.93 -2.53
C GLY A 20 11.88 -14.73 -3.43
N GLY A 21 11.85 -14.99 -4.73
CA GLY A 21 11.69 -14.00 -5.78
C GLY A 21 11.47 -14.65 -7.13
N GLN A 22 10.99 -13.86 -8.11
CA GLN A 22 10.78 -14.32 -9.49
C GLN A 22 9.95 -15.61 -9.62
N GLY A 23 8.86 -15.70 -8.85
CA GLY A 23 7.93 -16.84 -8.94
C GLY A 23 8.35 -18.09 -8.15
N SER A 24 9.49 -18.07 -7.47
CA SER A 24 9.91 -19.18 -6.61
C SER A 24 10.02 -18.73 -5.16
N TRP A 25 9.16 -19.28 -4.30
CA TRP A 25 9.09 -18.97 -2.88
C TRP A 25 9.19 -20.27 -2.06
N ALA A 26 9.94 -20.21 -0.97
CA ALA A 26 10.08 -21.33 -0.07
C ALA A 26 9.86 -20.90 1.39
N THR A 27 9.33 -21.79 2.21
CA THR A 27 9.24 -21.58 3.65
C THR A 27 10.62 -21.48 4.27
N THR A 28 10.75 -20.61 5.26
CA THR A 28 11.99 -20.48 6.05
C THR A 28 12.06 -21.51 7.17
N SER A 29 10.97 -22.21 7.47
CA SER A 29 10.89 -23.19 8.57
C SER A 29 9.93 -24.32 8.28
N GLY A 30 10.40 -25.54 8.56
CA GLY A 30 9.57 -26.73 8.54
C GLY A 30 9.23 -27.28 7.14
N THR A 31 8.66 -28.47 7.13
CA THR A 31 8.06 -29.10 5.96
C THR A 31 6.59 -29.30 6.23
N PHE A 32 5.75 -28.83 5.33
CA PHE A 32 4.31 -28.94 5.45
C PHE A 32 3.79 -29.92 4.40
N TYR A 33 2.86 -30.77 4.82
CA TYR A 33 2.27 -31.79 3.97
C TYR A 33 0.84 -31.39 3.61
N TRP A 34 0.45 -31.64 2.39
CA TRP A 34 -0.92 -31.39 1.96
C TRP A 34 -1.88 -32.31 2.73
N PRO A 35 -2.88 -31.79 3.42
CA PRO A 35 -3.95 -32.60 3.97
C PRO A 35 -4.85 -33.16 2.86
N ILE A 36 -5.69 -34.09 3.21
CA ILE A 36 -6.67 -34.69 2.28
C ILE A 36 -7.92 -33.83 2.08
N THR A 37 -8.05 -32.75 2.85
CA THR A 37 -9.19 -31.81 2.81
C THR A 37 -8.81 -30.54 2.04
N GLU A 38 -9.83 -29.84 1.56
CA GLU A 38 -9.68 -28.50 1.00
C GLU A 38 -9.14 -27.51 2.04
N MET A 39 -8.33 -26.56 1.59
CA MET A 39 -7.72 -25.55 2.42
C MET A 39 -7.95 -24.15 1.89
N GLN A 40 -7.82 -23.17 2.78
CA GLN A 40 -7.79 -21.76 2.44
C GLN A 40 -6.40 -21.19 2.75
N PHE A 41 -5.91 -20.30 1.89
CA PHE A 41 -4.63 -19.65 2.04
C PHE A 41 -4.79 -18.15 2.09
N PHE A 42 -4.13 -17.53 3.06
CA PHE A 42 -4.08 -16.08 3.25
C PHE A 42 -2.62 -15.64 3.30
N GLY A 43 -2.18 -14.94 2.26
CA GLY A 43 -0.82 -14.38 2.17
C GLY A 43 -0.84 -12.88 2.45
N TYR A 44 0.18 -12.38 3.14
CA TYR A 44 0.31 -10.95 3.46
C TYR A 44 1.77 -10.54 3.68
N THR A 45 2.07 -9.25 3.55
CA THR A 45 3.38 -8.67 3.87
C THR A 45 3.64 -8.61 5.37
N ASN A 46 4.91 -8.56 5.79
CA ASN A 46 5.29 -8.60 7.20
C ASN A 46 4.98 -7.31 8.00
N ASP A 47 4.61 -6.22 7.30
CA ASP A 47 4.38 -4.91 7.93
C ASP A 47 2.97 -4.76 8.54
N VAL A 48 2.26 -5.85 8.76
CA VAL A 48 0.90 -5.89 9.28
C VAL A 48 0.79 -6.79 10.51
N THR A 49 -0.23 -6.55 11.33
CA THR A 49 -0.59 -7.45 12.43
C THR A 49 -1.76 -8.34 11.99
N TYR A 50 -1.53 -9.64 11.97
CA TYR A 50 -2.55 -10.63 11.63
C TYR A 50 -3.44 -10.94 12.84
N THR A 51 -4.72 -11.19 12.57
CA THR A 51 -5.69 -11.69 13.55
C THR A 51 -6.47 -12.84 12.93
N ALA A 52 -6.40 -14.00 13.56
CA ALA A 52 -7.11 -15.20 13.14
C ALA A 52 -8.63 -15.02 13.10
N PRO A 53 -9.36 -15.78 12.26
CA PRO A 53 -10.81 -15.69 12.20
C PRO A 53 -11.44 -16.13 13.53
N ALA A 54 -12.48 -15.42 13.96
CA ALA A 54 -13.18 -15.70 15.22
C ALA A 54 -14.02 -17.01 15.17
N SER A 55 -14.30 -17.53 13.98
CA SER A 55 -15.04 -18.78 13.76
C SER A 55 -14.73 -19.36 12.39
N SER A 56 -15.08 -20.63 12.15
CA SER A 56 -14.87 -21.34 10.89
C SER A 56 -15.48 -20.68 9.65
N ASN A 57 -16.47 -19.81 9.82
CA ASN A 57 -17.13 -19.09 8.73
C ASN A 57 -16.69 -17.62 8.63
N ALA A 58 -15.81 -17.16 9.53
CA ALA A 58 -15.25 -15.82 9.48
C ALA A 58 -13.96 -15.80 8.65
N TYR A 59 -13.63 -14.64 8.14
CA TYR A 59 -12.35 -14.39 7.50
C TYR A 59 -11.35 -13.79 8.50
N PRO A 60 -10.06 -14.07 8.35
CA PRO A 60 -9.04 -13.40 9.13
C PRO A 60 -8.96 -11.92 8.77
N THR A 61 -8.30 -11.16 9.62
CA THR A 61 -8.04 -9.75 9.40
C THR A 61 -6.57 -9.43 9.56
N ILE A 62 -6.14 -8.37 8.90
CA ILE A 62 -4.86 -7.73 9.16
C ILE A 62 -5.09 -6.28 9.55
N SER A 63 -4.30 -5.77 10.49
CA SER A 63 -4.27 -4.35 10.79
C SER A 63 -2.96 -3.73 10.34
N TYR A 64 -3.04 -2.52 9.81
CA TYR A 64 -1.91 -1.70 9.40
C TYR A 64 -2.08 -0.30 9.95
N THR A 65 -0.98 0.29 10.42
CA THR A 65 -0.94 1.69 10.81
C THR A 65 -0.19 2.46 9.73
N LEU A 66 -0.92 3.26 8.96
CA LEU A 66 -0.34 4.07 7.90
C LEU A 66 0.48 5.20 8.53
N PRO A 67 1.80 5.26 8.30
CA PRO A 67 2.64 6.34 8.79
C PRO A 67 2.23 7.70 8.22
N ASP A 68 2.31 8.75 9.04
CA ASP A 68 2.03 10.12 8.61
C ASP A 68 3.14 10.66 7.67
N THR A 69 4.35 10.14 7.79
CA THR A 69 5.48 10.44 6.89
C THR A 69 5.43 9.54 5.67
N PRO A 70 5.24 10.08 4.45
CA PRO A 70 5.14 9.24 3.25
C PRO A 70 6.34 8.32 2.99
N ALA A 71 7.56 8.76 3.33
CA ALA A 71 8.77 7.96 3.15
C ALA A 71 8.82 6.70 4.04
N ASP A 72 8.05 6.67 5.13
CA ASP A 72 7.98 5.52 6.05
C ASP A 72 6.86 4.54 5.67
N GLN A 73 6.00 4.93 4.72
CA GLN A 73 4.87 4.10 4.28
C GLN A 73 5.36 2.88 3.51
N LYS A 74 4.69 1.75 3.72
CA LYS A 74 4.96 0.50 3.01
C LYS A 74 3.77 0.12 2.14
N ASP A 75 4.07 -0.48 1.02
CA ASP A 75 3.04 -1.08 0.18
C ASP A 75 2.62 -2.43 0.76
N ILE A 76 1.33 -2.60 0.94
CA ILE A 76 0.74 -3.81 1.51
C ILE A 76 0.12 -4.63 0.38
N ILE A 77 0.59 -5.85 0.25
CA ILE A 77 0.02 -6.81 -0.69
C ILE A 77 -0.54 -8.02 0.05
N VAL A 78 -1.63 -8.54 -0.47
CA VAL A 78 -2.31 -9.73 0.07
C VAL A 78 -2.67 -10.70 -1.03
N ALA A 79 -2.77 -11.98 -0.65
CA ALA A 79 -3.32 -13.03 -1.50
C ALA A 79 -4.36 -13.83 -0.71
N TYR A 80 -5.39 -14.28 -1.39
CA TYR A 80 -6.39 -15.18 -0.84
C TYR A 80 -6.77 -16.24 -1.87
N SER A 81 -6.74 -17.49 -1.46
CA SER A 81 -7.23 -18.61 -2.25
C SER A 81 -8.03 -19.54 -1.35
N LYS A 82 -9.20 -19.99 -1.83
CA LYS A 82 -10.11 -20.85 -1.09
C LYS A 82 -10.32 -22.18 -1.83
N ASP A 83 -10.82 -23.15 -1.09
CA ASP A 83 -11.21 -24.47 -1.61
C ASP A 83 -10.07 -25.15 -2.41
N VAL A 84 -8.82 -24.93 -1.94
CA VAL A 84 -7.63 -25.45 -2.61
C VAL A 84 -7.40 -26.91 -2.20
N THR A 85 -7.47 -27.80 -3.17
CA THR A 85 -7.06 -29.18 -3.05
C THR A 85 -5.59 -29.33 -3.42
N LYS A 86 -4.95 -30.43 -3.02
CA LYS A 86 -3.56 -30.71 -3.35
C LYS A 86 -3.31 -30.64 -4.86
N PRO A 87 -2.48 -29.72 -5.35
CA PRO A 87 -2.10 -29.67 -6.76
C PRO A 87 -1.27 -30.90 -7.17
N SER A 88 -1.38 -31.32 -8.42
CA SER A 88 -0.66 -32.51 -8.95
C SER A 88 0.86 -32.35 -8.92
N ASP A 89 1.35 -31.13 -9.06
CA ASP A 89 2.77 -30.76 -9.03
C ASP A 89 3.26 -30.29 -7.64
N ASN A 90 2.38 -30.36 -6.62
CA ASN A 90 2.61 -29.85 -5.27
C ASN A 90 2.92 -28.34 -5.18
N THR A 91 2.60 -27.57 -6.22
CA THR A 91 2.87 -26.12 -6.27
C THR A 91 1.60 -25.34 -5.98
N LEU A 92 1.62 -24.50 -4.94
CA LEU A 92 0.56 -23.54 -4.67
C LEU A 92 0.84 -22.24 -5.41
N ASN A 93 -0.09 -21.82 -6.25
CA ASN A 93 -0.03 -20.52 -6.92
C ASN A 93 -0.90 -19.51 -6.16
N LEU A 94 -0.30 -18.45 -5.65
CA LEU A 94 -0.99 -17.34 -5.01
C LEU A 94 -0.80 -16.06 -5.82
N THR A 95 -1.90 -15.38 -6.13
CA THR A 95 -1.88 -14.08 -6.79
C THR A 95 -1.98 -12.98 -5.75
N PHE A 96 -0.91 -12.21 -5.59
CA PHE A 96 -0.89 -11.07 -4.68
C PHE A 96 -1.45 -9.81 -5.33
N GLN A 97 -2.17 -9.03 -4.53
CA GLN A 97 -2.77 -7.77 -4.93
C GLN A 97 -2.37 -6.65 -3.97
N HIS A 98 -2.10 -5.47 -4.53
CA HIS A 98 -1.95 -4.25 -3.75
C HIS A 98 -3.30 -3.86 -3.16
N ILE A 99 -3.35 -3.57 -1.87
CA ILE A 99 -4.57 -3.18 -1.17
C ILE A 99 -4.56 -1.73 -0.69
N LEU A 100 -3.50 -0.99 -1.00
CA LEU A 100 -3.40 0.46 -0.82
C LEU A 100 -3.50 1.16 -2.18
N THR A 101 -3.90 2.43 -2.14
CA THR A 101 -3.89 3.31 -3.31
C THR A 101 -2.56 4.05 -3.37
N ARG A 102 -1.86 3.91 -4.48
CA ARG A 102 -0.59 4.60 -4.74
C ARG A 102 -0.83 5.90 -5.49
N ILE A 103 -0.30 7.01 -4.98
CA ILE A 103 -0.43 8.34 -5.57
C ILE A 103 0.96 8.92 -5.81
N ASN A 104 1.17 9.43 -7.02
CA ASN A 104 2.39 10.13 -7.41
C ASN A 104 2.05 11.58 -7.82
N PHE A 105 2.99 12.47 -7.58
CA PHE A 105 2.90 13.87 -7.96
C PHE A 105 3.90 14.20 -9.04
N ALA A 106 3.42 14.84 -10.10
CA ALA A 106 4.24 15.36 -11.16
C ALA A 106 3.83 16.81 -11.45
N VAL A 107 4.79 17.64 -11.82
CA VAL A 107 4.57 19.05 -12.17
C VAL A 107 5.01 19.28 -13.61
N LYS A 108 4.20 20.00 -14.37
CA LYS A 108 4.53 20.43 -15.72
C LYS A 108 4.67 21.95 -15.77
N LEU A 109 5.78 22.43 -16.30
CA LEU A 109 5.99 23.84 -16.58
C LEU A 109 5.25 24.23 -17.87
N VAL A 110 4.35 25.21 -17.79
CA VAL A 110 3.56 25.71 -18.94
C VAL A 110 4.13 27.01 -19.49
N ASP A 111 4.55 27.92 -18.60
CA ASP A 111 5.10 29.22 -18.97
C ASP A 111 6.62 29.28 -18.70
N SER A 112 7.41 29.35 -19.76
CA SER A 112 8.87 29.42 -19.68
C SER A 112 9.42 30.82 -19.38
N SER A 113 8.55 31.82 -19.21
CA SER A 113 8.97 33.17 -18.81
C SER A 113 9.32 33.24 -17.32
N TYR A 114 9.03 32.16 -16.59
CA TYR A 114 9.27 32.07 -15.15
C TYR A 114 10.05 30.81 -14.82
N THR A 115 10.86 30.91 -13.81
CA THR A 115 11.42 29.75 -13.10
C THR A 115 10.54 29.41 -11.91
N TYR A 116 10.25 28.15 -11.71
CA TYR A 116 9.41 27.65 -10.63
C TYR A 116 10.21 26.73 -9.70
N THR A 117 10.11 26.97 -8.40
CA THR A 117 10.67 26.07 -7.37
C THR A 117 9.53 25.56 -6.52
N VAL A 118 9.23 24.27 -6.62
CA VAL A 118 8.25 23.61 -5.73
C VAL A 118 8.93 23.34 -4.40
N GLU A 119 8.41 23.93 -3.32
CA GLU A 119 8.94 23.80 -1.97
C GLU A 119 8.29 22.64 -1.21
N SER A 120 6.97 22.47 -1.37
CA SER A 120 6.25 21.36 -0.74
C SER A 120 4.99 20.98 -1.47
N ILE A 121 4.57 19.73 -1.29
CA ILE A 121 3.24 19.22 -1.65
C ILE A 121 2.67 18.56 -0.40
N THR A 122 1.48 18.99 0.03
CA THR A 122 0.82 18.43 1.20
C THR A 122 -0.59 17.97 0.84
N VAL A 123 -0.93 16.75 1.22
CA VAL A 123 -2.29 16.20 1.10
C VAL A 123 -2.96 16.22 2.46
N THR A 124 -4.07 16.96 2.59
CA THR A 124 -4.86 17.02 3.83
C THR A 124 -6.23 16.39 3.64
N GLY A 125 -6.89 15.99 4.73
CA GLY A 125 -8.24 15.43 4.71
C GLY A 125 -8.33 13.96 4.31
N ALA A 126 -7.24 13.33 3.86
CA ALA A 126 -7.21 11.89 3.65
C ALA A 126 -6.96 11.16 4.98
N LYS A 127 -7.84 10.23 5.34
CA LYS A 127 -7.74 9.45 6.58
C LYS A 127 -6.50 8.55 6.55
N GLY A 128 -5.92 8.37 7.72
CA GLY A 128 -4.74 7.53 7.97
C GLY A 128 -4.86 6.79 9.30
N GLY A 129 -3.73 6.66 10.01
CA GLY A 129 -3.67 5.93 11.27
C GLY A 129 -3.92 4.44 11.08
N THR A 130 -4.48 3.78 12.10
CA THR A 130 -4.72 2.33 12.04
C THR A 130 -6.03 2.01 11.33
N ALA A 131 -5.99 1.04 10.42
CA ALA A 131 -7.15 0.46 9.76
C ALA A 131 -7.06 -1.07 9.76
N THR A 132 -8.21 -1.72 9.64
CA THR A 132 -8.32 -3.17 9.57
C THR A 132 -8.83 -3.60 8.21
N TYR A 133 -8.09 -4.49 7.57
CA TYR A 133 -8.49 -5.15 6.35
C TYR A 133 -9.03 -6.53 6.67
N THR A 134 -10.24 -6.82 6.23
CA THR A 134 -10.85 -8.14 6.35
C THR A 134 -10.69 -8.86 5.02
N PHE A 135 -10.03 -10.03 5.03
CA PHE A 135 -10.01 -10.90 3.87
C PHE A 135 -11.42 -11.34 3.49
N GLY A 136 -11.61 -11.78 2.27
CA GLY A 136 -12.88 -12.26 1.80
C GLY A 136 -13.23 -11.75 0.41
N GLY A 137 -14.48 -12.00 0.01
CA GLY A 137 -14.95 -11.66 -1.33
C GLY A 137 -14.71 -12.80 -2.33
N THR A 138 -14.65 -12.45 -3.61
CA THR A 138 -14.33 -13.39 -4.68
C THR A 138 -12.83 -13.63 -4.69
N GLU A 139 -12.41 -14.89 -4.86
CA GLU A 139 -11.01 -15.28 -5.00
C GLU A 139 -10.26 -14.32 -5.94
N GLY A 140 -9.11 -13.82 -5.48
CA GLY A 140 -8.30 -12.85 -6.23
C GLY A 140 -8.89 -11.45 -6.36
N LYS A 141 -9.98 -11.10 -5.65
CA LYS A 141 -10.63 -9.78 -5.74
C LYS A 141 -10.86 -9.12 -4.38
N GLY A 142 -9.90 -9.25 -3.50
CA GLY A 142 -9.78 -8.39 -2.34
C GLY A 142 -10.85 -8.56 -1.26
N GLY A 143 -10.50 -8.08 -0.09
CA GLY A 143 -11.37 -7.83 1.05
C GLY A 143 -11.74 -6.36 1.17
N ASN A 144 -12.03 -5.92 2.38
CA ASN A 144 -12.48 -4.57 2.66
C ASN A 144 -11.69 -3.93 3.79
N TRP A 145 -11.34 -2.66 3.62
CA TRP A 145 -10.78 -1.82 4.66
C TRP A 145 -11.88 -1.21 5.54
N ASN A 146 -11.71 -1.32 6.84
CA ASN A 146 -12.40 -0.53 7.84
C ASN A 146 -11.43 0.51 8.40
N ILE A 147 -11.57 1.77 7.95
CA ILE A 147 -10.67 2.88 8.30
C ILE A 147 -11.29 3.62 9.48
N THR A 148 -10.73 3.43 10.67
CA THR A 148 -11.16 4.08 11.91
C THR A 148 -10.30 5.28 12.28
N GLY A 149 -9.10 5.39 11.70
CA GLY A 149 -8.19 6.48 11.93
C GLY A 149 -8.64 7.79 11.28
N SER A 150 -8.11 8.90 11.79
CA SER A 150 -8.34 10.25 11.27
C SER A 150 -7.23 10.66 10.29
N ALA A 151 -7.47 11.71 9.53
CA ALA A 151 -6.41 12.35 8.77
C ALA A 151 -5.35 12.94 9.71
N PRO A 152 -4.04 12.85 9.36
CA PRO A 152 -3.00 13.53 10.12
C PRO A 152 -3.28 15.04 10.18
N ALA A 153 -3.06 15.66 11.34
CA ALA A 153 -3.33 17.08 11.54
C ALA A 153 -2.48 17.96 10.59
N SER A 154 -1.26 17.56 10.29
CA SER A 154 -0.35 18.23 9.35
C SER A 154 -0.55 17.78 7.89
N GLY A 155 -1.39 16.80 7.64
CA GLY A 155 -1.48 16.11 6.36
C GLY A 155 -0.25 15.26 6.05
N TYR A 156 -0.24 14.63 4.86
CA TYR A 156 0.90 13.93 4.29
C TYR A 156 1.72 14.92 3.47
N SER A 157 2.94 15.20 3.91
CA SER A 157 3.73 16.30 3.33
C SER A 157 5.06 15.83 2.77
N TYR A 158 5.38 16.37 1.61
CA TYR A 158 6.68 16.29 0.96
C TYR A 158 7.32 17.65 0.93
N THR A 159 8.62 17.70 1.20
CA THR A 159 9.45 18.90 1.04
C THR A 159 10.44 18.68 -0.08
N PHE A 160 10.57 19.65 -0.95
CA PHE A 160 11.45 19.60 -2.12
C PHE A 160 12.35 20.84 -2.15
N ASP A 161 13.47 20.69 -2.82
CA ASP A 161 14.38 21.79 -3.16
C ASP A 161 14.72 21.72 -4.67
N ASN A 162 13.70 21.49 -5.47
CA ASN A 162 13.86 21.25 -6.90
C ASN A 162 13.29 22.42 -7.70
N THR A 163 14.15 23.02 -8.53
CA THR A 163 13.79 24.07 -9.46
C THR A 163 13.41 23.47 -10.83
N VAL A 164 12.24 23.84 -11.32
CA VAL A 164 11.72 23.43 -12.62
C VAL A 164 12.06 24.51 -13.65
N THR A 165 12.99 24.24 -14.55
CA THR A 165 13.47 25.22 -15.52
C THR A 165 13.17 24.86 -16.98
N ALA A 166 12.91 23.59 -17.28
CA ALA A 166 12.69 23.17 -18.66
C ALA A 166 11.22 23.29 -19.06
N LYS A 167 10.98 24.06 -20.09
CA LYS A 167 9.64 24.19 -20.70
C LYS A 167 9.15 22.82 -21.19
N ASP A 168 7.85 22.56 -20.98
CA ASP A 168 7.15 21.33 -21.38
C ASP A 168 7.71 20.02 -20.78
N GLY A 169 8.71 20.12 -19.91
CA GLY A 169 9.17 18.98 -19.11
C GLY A 169 8.15 18.56 -18.06
N ILE A 170 7.99 17.25 -17.88
CA ILE A 170 7.28 16.68 -16.73
C ILE A 170 8.31 16.33 -15.68
N TYR A 171 8.10 16.85 -14.48
CA TYR A 171 8.97 16.60 -13.32
C TYR A 171 8.21 15.74 -12.34
N ASP A 172 8.65 14.49 -12.23
CA ASP A 172 8.11 13.57 -11.24
C ASP A 172 8.77 13.84 -9.89
N TYR A 173 7.96 14.26 -8.93
CA TYR A 173 8.40 14.56 -7.57
C TYR A 173 8.40 13.34 -6.66
N THR A 174 7.47 12.42 -6.93
CA THR A 174 7.33 11.21 -6.14
C THR A 174 7.26 10.01 -7.05
N GLN A 175 8.25 9.12 -6.98
CA GLN A 175 8.32 7.88 -7.73
C GLN A 175 8.82 6.75 -6.84
N ASN A 176 8.55 5.53 -7.25
CA ASN A 176 9.01 4.33 -6.57
C ASN A 176 8.66 4.34 -5.07
N ASP A 177 9.65 4.30 -4.20
CA ASP A 177 9.48 4.20 -2.76
C ASP A 177 9.03 5.52 -2.09
N ASN A 178 8.96 6.62 -2.85
CA ASN A 178 8.47 7.93 -2.37
C ASN A 178 7.00 8.20 -2.74
N SER A 179 6.29 7.24 -3.26
CA SER A 179 4.86 7.39 -3.57
C SER A 179 4.03 7.52 -2.29
N LEU A 180 3.00 8.35 -2.33
CA LEU A 180 2.03 8.41 -1.22
C LEU A 180 1.13 7.19 -1.29
N MET A 181 1.10 6.43 -0.20
CA MET A 181 0.20 5.30 -0.04
C MET A 181 -0.97 5.71 0.83
N LEU A 182 -2.19 5.47 0.38
CA LEU A 182 -3.42 5.76 1.12
C LEU A 182 -4.32 4.52 1.16
N TYR A 183 -5.13 4.41 2.19
CA TYR A 183 -6.26 3.48 2.18
C TYR A 183 -7.23 3.86 1.06
N PRO A 184 -7.82 2.91 0.31
CA PRO A 184 -8.91 3.18 -0.61
C PRO A 184 -10.08 3.85 0.13
N GLN A 185 -10.36 5.10 -0.18
CA GLN A 185 -11.35 5.93 0.50
C GLN A 185 -11.89 7.03 -0.39
N SER A 186 -13.03 7.62 -0.02
CA SER A 186 -13.49 8.86 -0.64
C SER A 186 -12.57 10.02 -0.23
N LEU A 187 -12.15 10.82 -1.20
CA LEU A 187 -11.30 11.99 -1.03
C LEU A 187 -12.08 13.31 -1.21
N THR A 188 -13.38 13.30 -0.98
CA THR A 188 -14.26 14.47 -1.18
C THR A 188 -13.79 15.70 -0.39
N ASP A 189 -13.27 15.50 0.81
CA ASP A 189 -12.79 16.57 1.69
C ASP A 189 -11.28 16.75 1.65
N ALA A 190 -10.58 15.97 0.82
CA ALA A 190 -9.13 16.06 0.68
C ALA A 190 -8.75 17.30 -0.15
N LYS A 191 -7.60 17.87 0.21
CA LYS A 191 -7.00 19.00 -0.51
C LYS A 191 -5.54 18.69 -0.80
N ILE A 192 -5.07 19.10 -1.97
CA ILE A 192 -3.66 19.13 -2.32
C ILE A 192 -3.21 20.58 -2.22
N ILE A 193 -2.25 20.86 -1.35
CA ILE A 193 -1.66 22.16 -1.14
C ILE A 193 -0.25 22.12 -1.72
N VAL A 194 0.01 22.95 -2.71
CA VAL A 194 1.34 23.07 -3.33
C VAL A 194 1.91 24.44 -2.96
N LYS A 195 3.06 24.44 -2.31
CA LYS A 195 3.82 25.65 -2.02
C LYS A 195 4.96 25.77 -3.03
N TYR A 196 5.05 26.88 -3.70
CA TYR A 196 6.06 27.13 -4.73
C TYR A 196 6.48 28.58 -4.78
N LYS A 197 7.67 28.84 -5.31
CA LYS A 197 8.18 30.15 -5.67
C LYS A 197 8.20 30.32 -7.18
N THR A 198 8.02 31.55 -7.64
CA THR A 198 8.21 31.93 -9.03
C THR A 198 9.24 33.04 -9.12
N GLU A 199 10.16 32.94 -10.07
CA GLU A 199 11.14 33.97 -10.38
C GLU A 199 11.02 34.28 -11.89
N LYS A 200 10.88 35.57 -12.21
CA LYS A 200 10.96 36.03 -13.58
C LYS A 200 12.38 36.55 -13.82
N ASP A 201 12.93 36.36 -15.02
CA ASP A 201 14.23 36.91 -15.38
C ASP A 201 14.35 38.38 -14.98
N ASN A 202 15.28 38.68 -14.04
CA ASN A 202 15.54 40.00 -13.45
C ASN A 202 14.41 40.60 -12.57
N ALA A 203 13.52 39.78 -12.01
CA ALA A 203 12.46 40.23 -11.07
C ALA A 203 12.68 39.65 -9.67
N THR A 204 12.11 40.35 -8.66
CA THR A 204 12.10 39.88 -7.28
C THR A 204 11.22 38.62 -7.15
N SER A 205 11.72 37.59 -6.45
CA SER A 205 10.95 36.37 -6.21
C SER A 205 9.72 36.61 -5.34
N VAL A 206 8.61 35.98 -5.67
CA VAL A 206 7.34 36.04 -4.90
C VAL A 206 6.99 34.62 -4.46
N SER A 207 6.69 34.43 -3.16
CA SER A 207 6.22 33.16 -2.58
C SER A 207 4.69 33.12 -2.50
N TYR A 208 4.09 31.99 -2.88
CA TYR A 208 2.64 31.74 -2.85
C TYR A 208 2.30 30.46 -2.08
#